data_7585b6769f9093eaf1c9ee3eb70f7962
#
_entry.id   7585b6769f9093eaf1c9ee3eb70f7962
#
_cell.length_a   1.000
_cell.length_b   1.000
_cell.length_c   1.000
_cell.angle_alpha   90.00
_cell.angle_beta   90.00
_cell.angle_gamma   90.00
#
_symmetry.space_group_name_H-M   'P 1'
#
loop_
_entity.id
_entity.type
_entity.pdbx_description
1 polymer ?
#
loop_
_entity_poly.entity_id
_entity_poly.type
_entity_poly.pdbx_seq_one_letter_code
_entity_poly.pdbx_strand_id
1 'polypeptide(L)'
;MRVPAALARATLPAPVLAVLRRLAAAGHRSWVVGGAVRDILLRREHGADFDVATPARPEEVTALFRRVVPTGIAHGTVTVLSSGHPVEVTTFRGEGAYEDGRRPSSVTFHDDLEADLARRDFTMNAIAWDPLAPELRDPFRGRVDLAARLVRAVGDPAERFGEDGLRALRAVRFAAVLDFRLDARTRRAIPGSLEVVERVSRERVTDELVKLACAARPDRGLALLARTGLLGVLVPELAALPGQALAHAGRVARAAPAEPAVRLAALLHVLPGGRVAPVLAGLRISRRTSEEATALVDGHACRSRRGARPPAGGEAVRRWLSRVGRERAPSALALARAEAEAAPASRRPAMRREVRALASAVQAAIRAGVPLAARDLALDGRAVMALLGAGPGPHVGEALGHLLDRVLARPGENRAEALEATLRRWWASRPANL
;
A
#
# COMPACT_ATOMS: atom_id res chain seq x y z
N MET A 1 25.24 24.09 -13.88
CA MET A 1 25.87 23.47 -12.66
C MET A 1 26.56 22.16 -13.07
N ARG A 2 27.74 21.82 -12.49
CA ARG A 2 28.42 20.54 -12.83
C ARG A 2 27.54 19.32 -12.50
N VAL A 3 27.36 18.42 -13.49
CA VAL A 3 26.54 17.21 -13.34
C VAL A 3 27.21 16.24 -12.37
N PRO A 4 26.50 15.76 -11.33
CA PRO A 4 27.03 14.74 -10.42
C PRO A 4 27.42 13.44 -11.11
N ALA A 5 28.43 12.75 -10.59
CA ALA A 5 28.90 11.48 -11.16
C ALA A 5 27.79 10.41 -11.24
N ALA A 6 26.81 10.42 -10.34
CA ALA A 6 25.68 9.50 -10.38
C ALA A 6 24.83 9.70 -11.66
N LEU A 7 24.50 10.94 -12.02
CA LEU A 7 23.78 11.25 -13.25
C LEU A 7 24.66 11.07 -14.50
N ALA A 8 25.91 11.48 -14.45
CA ALA A 8 26.85 11.34 -15.57
C ALA A 8 27.08 9.88 -16.00
N ARG A 9 26.91 8.92 -15.06
CA ARG A 9 27.05 7.47 -15.29
C ARG A 9 25.72 6.76 -15.44
N ALA A 10 24.59 7.47 -15.29
CA ALA A 10 23.29 6.85 -15.39
C ALA A 10 22.99 6.48 -16.85
N THR A 11 22.51 5.26 -17.03
CA THR A 11 22.02 4.78 -18.33
C THR A 11 20.50 4.95 -18.36
N LEU A 12 20.02 5.86 -19.20
CA LEU A 12 18.60 6.00 -19.44
C LEU A 12 18.09 4.90 -20.36
N PRO A 13 16.83 4.42 -20.19
CA PRO A 13 16.21 3.52 -21.15
C PRO A 13 16.22 4.11 -22.56
N ALA A 14 16.49 3.27 -23.56
CA ALA A 14 16.51 3.69 -24.95
C ALA A 14 15.23 4.42 -25.39
N PRO A 15 14.00 4.01 -24.97
CA PRO A 15 12.77 4.74 -25.28
C PRO A 15 12.75 6.19 -24.74
N VAL A 16 13.28 6.45 -23.55
CA VAL A 16 13.37 7.80 -22.96
C VAL A 16 14.36 8.66 -23.76
N LEU A 17 15.55 8.11 -24.07
CA LEU A 17 16.53 8.80 -24.91
C LEU A 17 15.99 9.11 -26.32
N ALA A 18 15.19 8.23 -26.90
CA ALA A 18 14.55 8.47 -28.18
C ALA A 18 13.57 9.65 -28.14
N VAL A 19 12.78 9.76 -27.06
CA VAL A 19 11.88 10.90 -26.84
C VAL A 19 12.67 12.20 -26.72
N LEU A 20 13.69 12.25 -25.87
CA LEU A 20 14.52 13.44 -25.67
C LEU A 20 15.20 13.89 -26.98
N ARG A 21 15.80 12.96 -27.75
CA ARG A 21 16.43 13.25 -29.04
C ARG A 21 15.44 13.77 -30.08
N ARG A 22 14.23 13.22 -30.11
CA ARG A 22 13.20 13.65 -31.07
C ARG A 22 12.71 15.05 -30.78
N LEU A 23 12.49 15.39 -29.47
CA LEU A 23 12.17 16.75 -29.05
C LEU A 23 13.30 17.72 -29.39
N ALA A 24 14.55 17.36 -29.10
CA ALA A 24 15.71 18.19 -29.40
C ALA A 24 15.88 18.43 -30.92
N ALA A 25 15.65 17.41 -31.76
CA ALA A 25 15.71 17.53 -33.22
C ALA A 25 14.61 18.45 -33.78
N ALA A 26 13.51 18.63 -33.05
CA ALA A 26 12.44 19.59 -33.37
C ALA A 26 12.67 21.00 -32.75
N GLY A 27 13.82 21.23 -32.12
CA GLY A 27 14.14 22.52 -31.49
C GLY A 27 13.63 22.68 -30.05
N HIS A 28 13.01 21.67 -29.48
CA HIS A 28 12.48 21.73 -28.11
C HIS A 28 13.46 21.09 -27.12
N ARG A 29 14.10 21.92 -26.33
CA ARG A 29 14.92 21.44 -25.23
C ARG A 29 14.07 20.74 -24.18
N SER A 30 14.56 19.61 -23.66
CA SER A 30 13.79 18.79 -22.72
C SER A 30 14.66 18.24 -21.59
N TRP A 31 14.03 18.00 -20.46
CA TRP A 31 14.69 17.66 -19.22
C TRP A 31 14.03 16.45 -18.58
N VAL A 32 14.83 15.52 -18.07
CA VAL A 32 14.34 14.50 -17.13
C VAL A 32 14.15 15.19 -15.77
N VAL A 33 13.01 14.95 -15.12
CA VAL A 33 12.63 15.65 -13.88
C VAL A 33 12.03 14.68 -12.84
N GLY A 34 11.82 15.19 -11.64
CA GLY A 34 11.00 14.50 -10.64
C GLY A 34 11.65 13.29 -9.97
N GLY A 35 10.90 12.23 -9.84
CA GLY A 35 11.29 11.04 -9.08
C GLY A 35 12.50 10.32 -9.62
N ALA A 36 12.64 10.20 -10.93
CA ALA A 36 13.73 9.51 -11.58
C ALA A 36 15.09 10.18 -11.28
N VAL A 37 15.17 11.52 -11.39
CA VAL A 37 16.40 12.26 -11.08
C VAL A 37 16.80 12.09 -9.62
N ARG A 38 15.83 12.20 -8.70
CA ARG A 38 16.04 11.96 -7.27
C ARG A 38 16.59 10.57 -7.00
N ASP A 39 15.99 9.53 -7.57
CA ASP A 39 16.34 8.14 -7.26
C ASP A 39 17.70 7.77 -7.86
N ILE A 40 18.05 8.29 -9.04
CA ILE A 40 19.41 8.18 -9.60
C ILE A 40 20.44 8.86 -8.67
N LEU A 41 20.17 10.07 -8.19
CA LEU A 41 21.05 10.77 -7.26
C LEU A 41 21.24 10.01 -5.94
N LEU A 42 20.21 9.32 -5.46
CA LEU A 42 20.25 8.48 -4.27
C LEU A 42 20.81 7.07 -4.54
N ARG A 43 21.15 6.74 -5.79
CA ARG A 43 21.58 5.39 -6.20
C ARG A 43 20.58 4.30 -5.78
N ARG A 44 19.29 4.61 -5.88
CA ARG A 44 18.22 3.66 -5.65
C ARG A 44 17.79 3.05 -6.98
N GLU A 45 17.24 1.85 -6.91
CA GLU A 45 16.49 1.35 -8.06
C GLU A 45 15.35 2.34 -8.35
N HIS A 46 15.34 2.87 -9.55
CA HIS A 46 14.26 3.72 -10.05
C HIS A 46 13.35 2.86 -10.92
N GLY A 47 12.04 3.06 -10.80
CA GLY A 47 11.07 2.43 -11.69
C GLY A 47 11.27 2.87 -13.14
N ALA A 48 10.51 2.28 -14.05
CA ALA A 48 10.53 2.64 -15.47
C ALA A 48 9.91 4.02 -15.78
N ASP A 49 9.37 4.70 -14.76
CA ASP A 49 8.62 5.95 -14.91
C ASP A 49 9.57 7.14 -14.97
N PHE A 50 9.75 7.66 -16.17
CA PHE A 50 10.54 8.86 -16.42
C PHE A 50 9.63 10.00 -16.87
N ASP A 51 9.64 11.09 -16.12
CA ASP A 51 8.97 12.32 -16.46
C ASP A 51 9.92 13.22 -17.26
N VAL A 52 9.46 13.69 -18.41
CA VAL A 52 10.15 14.64 -19.26
C VAL A 52 9.41 15.96 -19.21
N ALA A 53 10.10 17.04 -18.91
CA ALA A 53 9.58 18.40 -18.96
C ALA A 53 10.18 19.14 -20.18
N THR A 54 9.36 19.90 -20.92
CA THR A 54 9.74 20.56 -22.19
C THR A 54 8.92 21.84 -22.40
N PRO A 55 9.41 22.86 -23.14
CA PRO A 55 8.56 23.97 -23.58
C PRO A 55 7.57 23.58 -24.68
N ALA A 56 7.79 22.44 -25.38
CA ALA A 56 6.87 21.99 -26.42
C ALA A 56 5.45 21.83 -25.90
N ARG A 57 4.48 22.37 -26.63
CA ARG A 57 3.05 22.26 -26.30
C ARG A 57 2.55 20.82 -26.56
N PRO A 58 1.46 20.40 -25.90
CA PRO A 58 0.90 19.05 -26.09
C PRO A 58 0.62 18.70 -27.56
N GLU A 59 0.17 19.66 -28.35
CA GLU A 59 -0.11 19.52 -29.78
C GLU A 59 1.19 19.30 -30.58
N GLU A 60 2.26 20.03 -30.26
CA GLU A 60 3.57 19.88 -30.88
C GLU A 60 4.18 18.53 -30.55
N VAL A 61 4.10 18.10 -29.27
CA VAL A 61 4.52 16.76 -28.85
C VAL A 61 3.72 15.69 -29.61
N THR A 62 2.40 15.86 -29.72
CA THR A 62 1.54 14.90 -30.41
C THR A 62 1.89 14.79 -31.90
N ALA A 63 2.24 15.89 -32.55
CA ALA A 63 2.67 15.90 -33.95
C ALA A 63 4.04 15.21 -34.17
N LEU A 64 4.92 15.24 -33.18
CA LEU A 64 6.26 14.66 -33.27
C LEU A 64 6.28 13.12 -33.13
N PHE A 65 5.29 12.52 -32.47
CA PHE A 65 5.32 11.09 -32.14
C PHE A 65 4.12 10.34 -32.73
N ARG A 66 4.38 9.12 -33.21
CA ARG A 66 3.37 8.28 -33.88
C ARG A 66 2.26 7.80 -32.92
N ARG A 67 2.57 7.59 -31.64
CA ARG A 67 1.63 7.04 -30.63
C ARG A 67 1.72 7.87 -29.37
N VAL A 68 0.70 8.68 -29.14
CA VAL A 68 0.56 9.53 -27.95
C VAL A 68 -0.81 9.28 -27.32
N VAL A 69 -0.82 9.10 -26.00
CA VAL A 69 -2.07 8.97 -25.23
C VAL A 69 -2.32 10.31 -24.52
N PRO A 70 -3.50 10.90 -24.69
CA PRO A 70 -3.85 12.20 -24.10
C PRO A 70 -4.19 12.07 -22.60
N THR A 71 -3.22 11.71 -21.77
CA THR A 71 -3.42 11.42 -20.35
C THR A 71 -3.79 12.63 -19.49
N GLY A 72 -3.52 13.85 -19.97
CA GLY A 72 -3.78 15.08 -19.23
C GLY A 72 -3.55 16.35 -20.04
N ILE A 73 -4.03 16.42 -21.29
CA ILE A 73 -3.81 17.57 -22.19
C ILE A 73 -4.23 18.90 -21.54
N ALA A 74 -5.38 18.92 -20.85
CA ALA A 74 -5.83 20.11 -20.14
C ALA A 74 -4.84 20.61 -19.07
N HIS A 75 -3.90 19.75 -18.67
CA HIS A 75 -2.83 20.05 -17.72
C HIS A 75 -1.44 20.00 -18.36
N GLY A 76 -1.36 20.02 -19.70
CA GLY A 76 -0.10 20.02 -20.42
C GLY A 76 0.69 18.73 -20.42
N THR A 77 0.07 17.59 -20.01
CA THR A 77 0.75 16.29 -19.97
C THR A 77 0.20 15.34 -21.01
N VAL A 78 1.10 14.69 -21.75
CA VAL A 78 0.78 13.60 -22.67
C VAL A 78 1.71 12.42 -22.41
N THR A 79 1.25 11.19 -22.69
CA THR A 79 2.09 10.00 -22.60
C THR A 79 2.51 9.54 -23.97
N VAL A 80 3.79 9.63 -24.27
CA VAL A 80 4.40 9.13 -25.49
C VAL A 80 4.70 7.63 -25.34
N LEU A 81 4.16 6.79 -26.21
CA LEU A 81 4.47 5.36 -26.26
C LEU A 81 5.68 5.12 -27.18
N SER A 82 6.87 5.18 -26.60
CA SER A 82 8.14 4.96 -27.31
C SER A 82 8.54 3.49 -27.20
N SER A 83 8.56 2.76 -28.33
CA SER A 83 8.85 1.30 -28.36
C SER A 83 8.05 0.49 -27.31
N GLY A 84 6.78 0.85 -27.11
CA GLY A 84 5.90 0.21 -26.12
C GLY A 84 6.09 0.69 -24.67
N HIS A 85 7.08 1.52 -24.38
CA HIS A 85 7.31 2.13 -23.07
C HIS A 85 6.56 3.47 -22.96
N PRO A 86 5.78 3.69 -21.91
CA PRO A 86 5.18 4.98 -21.62
C PRO A 86 6.24 5.96 -21.10
N VAL A 87 6.29 7.16 -21.68
CA VAL A 87 7.10 8.29 -21.20
C VAL A 87 6.17 9.48 -21.03
N GLU A 88 6.03 9.98 -19.80
CA GLU A 88 5.23 11.18 -19.57
C GLU A 88 6.00 12.42 -20.01
N VAL A 89 5.39 13.20 -20.91
CA VAL A 89 5.94 14.46 -21.40
C VAL A 89 5.01 15.59 -20.94
N THR A 90 5.55 16.50 -20.14
CA THR A 90 4.79 17.62 -19.57
C THR A 90 5.36 18.93 -20.10
N THR A 91 4.49 19.77 -20.68
CA THR A 91 4.81 21.15 -21.07
C THR A 91 5.09 21.99 -19.82
N PHE A 92 6.12 22.85 -19.87
CA PHE A 92 6.37 23.80 -18.79
C PHE A 92 5.14 24.67 -18.54
N ARG A 93 4.73 24.76 -17.30
CA ARG A 93 3.52 25.48 -16.93
C ARG A 93 3.65 26.20 -15.59
N GLY A 94 3.00 27.34 -15.53
CA GLY A 94 2.56 27.97 -14.29
C GLY A 94 1.16 27.50 -13.91
N GLU A 95 0.84 27.58 -12.68
CA GLU A 95 -0.47 27.21 -12.15
C GLU A 95 -1.15 28.48 -11.64
N GLY A 96 -2.39 28.74 -12.11
CA GLY A 96 -3.23 29.82 -11.60
C GLY A 96 -3.76 29.52 -10.19
N ALA A 97 -4.65 30.36 -9.69
CA ALA A 97 -5.28 30.15 -8.38
C ALA A 97 -5.99 28.78 -8.31
N TYR A 98 -5.94 28.15 -7.16
CA TYR A 98 -6.64 26.89 -6.89
C TYR A 98 -7.96 27.20 -6.20
N GLU A 99 -9.09 26.85 -6.81
CA GLU A 99 -10.42 27.12 -6.26
C GLU A 99 -10.92 26.00 -5.34
N ASP A 100 -10.51 24.75 -5.60
CA ASP A 100 -10.98 23.56 -4.90
C ASP A 100 -9.89 22.78 -4.15
N GLY A 101 -8.67 23.35 -4.05
CA GLY A 101 -7.51 22.68 -3.43
C GLY A 101 -7.01 21.44 -4.20
N ARG A 102 -7.37 21.30 -5.49
CA ARG A 102 -6.98 20.17 -6.33
C ARG A 102 -6.46 20.54 -7.70
N ARG A 103 -7.14 21.44 -8.39
CA ARG A 103 -6.83 21.81 -9.77
C ARG A 103 -6.67 23.33 -9.85
N PRO A 104 -5.63 23.81 -10.55
CA PRO A 104 -5.57 25.23 -10.85
C PRO A 104 -6.75 25.60 -11.76
N SER A 105 -7.38 26.74 -11.52
CA SER A 105 -8.47 27.29 -12.34
C SER A 105 -8.02 27.56 -13.78
N SER A 106 -6.71 27.79 -13.96
CA SER A 106 -6.10 27.97 -15.27
C SER A 106 -4.67 27.41 -15.27
N VAL A 107 -4.24 26.92 -16.43
CA VAL A 107 -2.86 26.50 -16.69
C VAL A 107 -2.29 27.46 -17.73
N THR A 108 -1.24 28.15 -17.39
CA THR A 108 -0.52 29.02 -18.33
C THR A 108 0.76 28.33 -18.74
N PHE A 109 0.89 28.04 -20.02
CA PHE A 109 2.11 27.46 -20.57
C PHE A 109 3.16 28.56 -20.79
N HIS A 110 4.41 28.26 -20.50
CA HIS A 110 5.55 29.16 -20.67
C HIS A 110 6.81 28.37 -21.04
N ASP A 111 7.90 29.08 -21.31
CA ASP A 111 9.16 28.48 -21.74
C ASP A 111 10.22 28.45 -20.61
N ASP A 112 9.82 28.84 -19.39
CA ASP A 112 10.70 28.89 -18.23
C ASP A 112 10.67 27.61 -17.40
N LEU A 113 11.78 26.87 -17.44
CA LEU A 113 11.97 25.65 -16.64
C LEU A 113 11.94 25.93 -15.13
N GLU A 114 12.49 27.07 -14.67
CA GLU A 114 12.56 27.35 -13.23
C GLU A 114 11.16 27.59 -12.64
N ALA A 115 10.28 28.23 -13.40
CA ALA A 115 8.88 28.38 -13.02
C ALA A 115 8.16 27.00 -12.97
N ASP A 116 8.44 26.08 -13.91
CA ASP A 116 7.90 24.70 -13.81
C ASP A 116 8.42 23.97 -12.58
N LEU A 117 9.68 24.15 -12.23
CA LEU A 117 10.25 23.54 -11.02
C LEU A 117 9.70 24.18 -9.74
N ALA A 118 9.36 25.47 -9.75
CA ALA A 118 8.82 26.21 -8.60
C ALA A 118 7.46 25.71 -8.12
N ARG A 119 6.60 25.20 -9.01
CA ARG A 119 5.27 24.66 -8.66
C ARG A 119 5.30 23.23 -8.10
N ARG A 120 6.45 22.57 -8.11
CA ARG A 120 6.57 21.19 -7.63
C ARG A 120 6.43 21.10 -6.11
N ASP A 121 6.16 19.90 -5.62
CA ASP A 121 5.88 19.64 -4.22
C ASP A 121 7.10 19.84 -3.30
N PHE A 122 8.22 19.19 -3.64
CA PHE A 122 9.41 19.15 -2.78
C PHE A 122 10.69 19.47 -3.56
N THR A 123 11.64 20.12 -2.90
CA THR A 123 12.95 20.50 -3.46
C THR A 123 13.67 19.33 -4.12
N MET A 124 13.61 18.15 -3.51
CA MET A 124 14.23 16.92 -4.01
C MET A 124 13.60 16.40 -5.31
N ASN A 125 12.38 16.83 -5.65
CA ASN A 125 11.68 16.50 -6.89
C ASN A 125 11.70 17.66 -7.90
N ALA A 126 12.23 18.81 -7.49
CA ALA A 126 12.38 20.03 -8.32
C ALA A 126 13.81 20.17 -8.87
N ILE A 127 14.36 19.06 -9.34
CA ILE A 127 15.67 18.96 -9.97
C ILE A 127 15.44 18.51 -11.41
N ALA A 128 16.05 19.21 -12.38
CA ALA A 128 15.98 18.88 -13.79
C ALA A 128 17.35 18.51 -14.34
N TRP A 129 17.42 17.46 -15.13
CA TRP A 129 18.64 16.96 -15.76
C TRP A 129 18.44 16.80 -17.25
N ASP A 130 19.30 17.45 -18.04
CA ASP A 130 19.40 17.27 -19.47
C ASP A 130 20.55 16.29 -19.77
N PRO A 131 20.27 15.04 -20.17
CA PRO A 131 21.31 14.06 -20.45
C PRO A 131 21.99 14.27 -21.82
N LEU A 132 21.36 15.03 -22.76
CA LEU A 132 21.89 15.28 -24.09
C LEU A 132 22.92 16.41 -24.10
N ALA A 133 22.72 17.41 -23.23
CA ALA A 133 23.63 18.55 -23.05
C ALA A 133 24.17 18.61 -21.61
N PRO A 134 24.77 17.55 -21.08
CA PRO A 134 25.00 17.23 -19.66
C PRO A 134 24.89 18.40 -18.68
N GLU A 135 23.68 18.90 -18.50
CA GLU A 135 23.34 20.04 -17.69
C GLU A 135 22.36 19.67 -16.59
N LEU A 136 22.54 20.31 -15.42
CA LEU A 136 21.68 20.15 -14.26
C LEU A 136 21.13 21.49 -13.79
N ARG A 137 19.83 21.56 -13.54
CA ARG A 137 19.15 22.69 -12.90
C ARG A 137 18.61 22.28 -11.55
N ASP A 138 18.98 22.98 -10.51
CA ASP A 138 18.59 22.74 -9.11
C ASP A 138 18.40 24.09 -8.39
N PRO A 139 17.41 24.90 -8.80
CA PRO A 139 17.22 26.25 -8.26
C PRO A 139 16.82 26.24 -6.78
N PHE A 140 16.18 25.16 -6.31
CA PHE A 140 15.69 25.03 -4.94
C PHE A 140 16.61 24.21 -4.03
N ARG A 141 17.84 23.94 -4.46
CA ARG A 141 18.86 23.22 -3.67
C ARG A 141 18.43 21.80 -3.25
N GLY A 142 17.64 21.13 -4.08
CA GLY A 142 17.14 19.78 -3.82
C GLY A 142 18.25 18.76 -3.56
N ARG A 143 19.40 18.90 -4.21
CA ARG A 143 20.59 18.05 -3.96
C ARG A 143 21.14 18.21 -2.54
N VAL A 144 21.10 19.42 -2.00
CA VAL A 144 21.53 19.68 -0.61
C VAL A 144 20.57 18.96 0.36
N ASP A 145 19.27 19.05 0.10
CA ASP A 145 18.26 18.38 0.91
C ASP A 145 18.35 16.85 0.79
N LEU A 146 18.66 16.32 -0.40
CA LEU A 146 18.93 14.88 -0.58
C LEU A 146 20.13 14.42 0.25
N ALA A 147 21.23 15.17 0.21
CA ALA A 147 22.42 14.88 1.01
C ALA A 147 22.14 14.97 2.52
N ALA A 148 21.31 15.92 2.94
CA ALA A 148 20.88 16.10 4.33
C ALA A 148 19.78 15.11 4.76
N ARG A 149 19.27 14.27 3.85
CA ARG A 149 18.13 13.34 4.06
C ARG A 149 16.91 14.10 4.57
N LEU A 150 16.51 15.16 3.86
CA LEU A 150 15.46 16.07 4.25
C LEU A 150 14.38 16.16 3.18
N VAL A 151 13.11 16.10 3.60
CA VAL A 151 11.94 16.42 2.78
C VAL A 151 11.53 17.85 3.09
N ARG A 152 11.69 18.74 2.12
CA ARG A 152 11.37 20.17 2.21
C ARG A 152 10.45 20.56 1.06
N ALA A 153 9.37 21.29 1.36
CA ALA A 153 8.51 21.87 0.33
C ALA A 153 9.27 22.96 -0.47
N VAL A 154 8.92 23.12 -1.74
CA VAL A 154 9.41 24.22 -2.57
C VAL A 154 8.68 25.50 -2.13
N GLY A 155 9.41 26.60 -1.94
CA GLY A 155 8.83 27.88 -1.53
C GLY A 155 8.21 27.89 -0.13
N ASP A 156 7.02 28.46 0.02
CA ASP A 156 6.28 28.46 1.27
C ASP A 156 5.43 27.21 1.42
N PRO A 157 5.64 26.40 2.48
CA PRO A 157 4.88 25.17 2.67
C PRO A 157 3.38 25.37 2.86
N ALA A 158 2.95 26.50 3.45
CA ALA A 158 1.53 26.77 3.67
C ALA A 158 0.81 27.01 2.34
N GLU A 159 1.42 27.80 1.45
CA GLU A 159 0.92 28.01 0.09
C GLU A 159 0.85 26.66 -0.67
N ARG A 160 1.96 25.90 -0.67
CA ARG A 160 2.04 24.61 -1.39
C ARG A 160 0.99 23.61 -0.93
N PHE A 161 0.68 23.55 0.36
CA PHE A 161 -0.35 22.64 0.90
C PHE A 161 -1.76 23.19 0.72
N GLY A 162 -1.91 24.51 0.62
CA GLY A 162 -3.16 25.16 0.27
C GLY A 162 -3.59 24.90 -1.19
N GLU A 163 -2.62 24.81 -2.11
CA GLU A 163 -2.87 24.50 -3.52
C GLU A 163 -3.33 23.04 -3.73
N ASP A 164 -2.69 22.08 -3.09
CA ASP A 164 -3.07 20.66 -3.15
C ASP A 164 -2.81 19.99 -1.79
N GLY A 165 -3.87 19.72 -1.06
CA GLY A 165 -3.82 19.07 0.25
C GLY A 165 -3.11 17.70 0.23
N LEU A 166 -3.09 17.01 -0.92
CA LEU A 166 -2.35 15.76 -1.04
C LEU A 166 -0.86 15.94 -0.80
N ARG A 167 -0.29 17.13 -1.06
CA ARG A 167 1.14 17.41 -0.84
C ARG A 167 1.52 17.24 0.64
N ALA A 168 0.61 17.55 1.59
CA ALA A 168 0.85 17.33 3.01
C ALA A 168 0.99 15.82 3.34
N LEU A 169 0.12 14.98 2.78
CA LEU A 169 0.23 13.51 2.93
C LEU A 169 1.47 12.96 2.20
N ARG A 170 1.78 13.48 1.01
CA ARG A 170 2.99 13.13 0.26
C ARG A 170 4.27 13.44 1.03
N ALA A 171 4.32 14.57 1.79
CA ALA A 171 5.45 14.89 2.65
C ALA A 171 5.73 13.79 3.68
N VAL A 172 4.68 13.32 4.35
CA VAL A 172 4.76 12.21 5.33
C VAL A 172 5.16 10.90 4.64
N ARG A 173 4.56 10.60 3.48
CA ARG A 173 4.91 9.40 2.72
C ARG A 173 6.37 9.41 2.28
N PHE A 174 6.86 10.51 1.71
CA PHE A 174 8.27 10.57 1.31
C PHE A 174 9.23 10.43 2.50
N ALA A 175 8.90 11.02 3.65
CA ALA A 175 9.68 10.82 4.86
C ALA A 175 9.74 9.34 5.27
N ALA A 176 8.65 8.59 5.12
CA ALA A 176 8.58 7.16 5.42
C ALA A 176 9.28 6.29 4.35
N VAL A 177 9.09 6.59 3.06
CA VAL A 177 9.65 5.81 1.94
C VAL A 177 11.17 5.97 1.83
N LEU A 178 11.67 7.20 1.97
CA LEU A 178 13.08 7.53 1.84
C LEU A 178 13.86 7.39 3.16
N ASP A 179 13.16 7.20 4.28
CA ASP A 179 13.70 7.29 5.65
C ASP A 179 14.38 8.66 5.89
N PHE A 180 13.73 9.73 5.45
CA PHE A 180 14.19 11.11 5.57
C PHE A 180 13.45 11.82 6.71
N ARG A 181 14.03 12.92 7.19
CA ARG A 181 13.35 13.83 8.12
C ARG A 181 12.47 14.82 7.37
N LEU A 182 11.34 15.22 7.95
CA LEU A 182 10.62 16.40 7.48
C LEU A 182 11.34 17.68 7.95
N ASP A 183 11.50 18.62 7.05
CA ASP A 183 11.91 19.98 7.40
C ASP A 183 10.95 20.60 8.43
N ALA A 184 11.48 21.41 9.34
CA ALA A 184 10.70 21.94 10.45
C ALA A 184 9.57 22.89 10.01
N ARG A 185 9.82 23.73 8.96
CA ARG A 185 8.79 24.62 8.40
C ARG A 185 7.74 23.81 7.67
N THR A 186 8.16 22.88 6.82
CA THR A 186 7.29 21.96 6.09
C THR A 186 6.37 21.19 7.06
N ARG A 187 6.91 20.64 8.14
CA ARG A 187 6.13 19.90 9.13
C ARG A 187 5.12 20.80 9.87
N ARG A 188 5.52 22.01 10.23
CA ARG A 188 4.64 22.96 10.96
C ARG A 188 3.47 23.48 10.14
N ALA A 189 3.59 23.50 8.81
CA ALA A 189 2.52 23.93 7.93
C ALA A 189 1.40 22.88 7.75
N ILE A 190 1.69 21.57 7.99
CA ILE A 190 0.70 20.50 7.76
C ILE A 190 -0.61 20.70 8.54
N PRO A 191 -0.61 21.02 9.86
CA PRO A 191 -1.87 21.21 10.59
C PRO A 191 -2.78 22.29 10.01
N GLY A 192 -2.21 23.34 9.41
CA GLY A 192 -2.98 24.41 8.76
C GLY A 192 -3.63 24.01 7.43
N SER A 193 -3.30 22.85 6.88
CA SER A 193 -3.84 22.36 5.60
C SER A 193 -4.88 21.24 5.73
N LEU A 194 -5.27 20.85 6.93
CA LEU A 194 -6.13 19.67 7.16
C LEU A 194 -7.49 19.77 6.45
N GLU A 195 -8.10 20.94 6.42
CA GLU A 195 -9.36 21.19 5.69
C GLU A 195 -9.21 20.98 4.18
N VAL A 196 -8.04 21.35 3.61
CA VAL A 196 -7.74 21.13 2.19
C VAL A 196 -7.52 19.63 1.94
N VAL A 197 -6.88 18.92 2.87
CA VAL A 197 -6.69 17.46 2.79
C VAL A 197 -8.04 16.72 2.77
N GLU A 198 -9.05 17.17 3.53
CA GLU A 198 -10.40 16.56 3.54
C GLU A 198 -11.07 16.59 2.17
N ARG A 199 -10.79 17.63 1.36
CA ARG A 199 -11.35 17.80 0.02
C ARG A 199 -10.66 16.93 -1.05
N VAL A 200 -9.50 16.34 -0.73
CA VAL A 200 -8.79 15.47 -1.68
C VAL A 200 -9.58 14.20 -1.93
N SER A 201 -9.66 13.77 -3.19
CA SER A 201 -10.38 12.53 -3.54
C SER A 201 -9.79 11.32 -2.81
N ARG A 202 -10.69 10.46 -2.32
CA ARG A 202 -10.30 9.28 -1.53
C ARG A 202 -9.35 8.34 -2.28
N GLU A 203 -9.48 8.24 -3.60
CA GLU A 203 -8.60 7.43 -4.43
C GLU A 203 -7.14 7.90 -4.34
N ARG A 204 -6.89 9.22 -4.48
CA ARG A 204 -5.55 9.80 -4.36
C ARG A 204 -4.98 9.61 -2.95
N VAL A 205 -5.81 9.81 -1.93
CA VAL A 205 -5.44 9.57 -0.53
C VAL A 205 -5.06 8.11 -0.31
N THR A 206 -5.87 7.19 -0.83
CA THR A 206 -5.65 5.74 -0.73
C THR A 206 -4.31 5.33 -1.32
N ASP A 207 -3.99 5.80 -2.52
CA ASP A 207 -2.72 5.49 -3.19
C ASP A 207 -1.52 5.93 -2.35
N GLU A 208 -1.57 7.13 -1.76
CA GLU A 208 -0.51 7.62 -0.89
C GLU A 208 -0.42 6.83 0.43
N LEU A 209 -1.57 6.45 1.04
CA LEU A 209 -1.59 5.64 2.27
C LEU A 209 -1.08 4.22 2.04
N VAL A 210 -1.41 3.58 0.92
CA VAL A 210 -0.88 2.26 0.58
C VAL A 210 0.63 2.32 0.35
N LYS A 211 1.12 3.32 -0.39
CA LYS A 211 2.56 3.56 -0.57
C LYS A 211 3.25 3.82 0.77
N LEU A 212 2.62 4.55 1.70
CA LEU A 212 3.15 4.79 3.04
C LEU A 212 3.17 3.51 3.87
N ALA A 213 2.11 2.71 3.83
CA ALA A 213 2.05 1.42 4.52
C ALA A 213 3.17 0.48 4.06
N CYS A 214 3.44 0.44 2.76
CA CYS A 214 4.50 -0.37 2.15
C CYS A 214 5.90 0.28 2.21
N ALA A 215 6.05 1.44 2.83
CA ALA A 215 7.32 2.15 2.95
C ALA A 215 8.36 1.39 3.78
N ALA A 216 9.62 1.82 3.69
CA ALA A 216 10.71 1.33 4.54
C ALA A 216 10.46 1.63 6.04
N ARG A 217 9.82 2.76 6.34
CA ARG A 217 9.55 3.24 7.69
C ARG A 217 8.07 3.59 7.92
N PRO A 218 7.14 2.61 7.79
CA PRO A 218 5.72 2.86 8.06
C PRO A 218 5.47 3.29 9.50
N ASP A 219 6.31 2.85 10.45
CA ASP A 219 6.31 3.28 11.85
C ASP A 219 6.49 4.80 11.99
N ARG A 220 7.45 5.37 11.28
CA ARG A 220 7.67 6.83 11.25
C ARG A 220 6.55 7.57 10.53
N GLY A 221 6.06 6.99 9.42
CA GLY A 221 4.92 7.52 8.69
C GLY A 221 3.68 7.64 9.57
N LEU A 222 3.30 6.55 10.26
CA LEU A 222 2.16 6.54 11.19
C LEU A 222 2.34 7.56 12.33
N ALA A 223 3.54 7.63 12.92
CA ALA A 223 3.84 8.61 13.97
C ALA A 223 3.78 10.06 13.47
N LEU A 224 4.17 10.33 12.22
CA LEU A 224 4.05 11.66 11.60
C LEU A 224 2.58 11.99 11.31
N LEU A 225 1.79 11.08 10.75
CA LEU A 225 0.34 11.26 10.54
C LEU A 225 -0.36 11.63 11.85
N ALA A 226 -0.05 10.92 12.94
CA ALA A 226 -0.64 11.21 14.26
C ALA A 226 -0.24 12.59 14.78
N ARG A 227 1.05 12.94 14.72
CA ARG A 227 1.57 14.21 15.25
C ARG A 227 1.17 15.45 14.45
N THR A 228 0.83 15.30 13.19
CA THR A 228 0.43 16.41 12.31
C THR A 228 -1.08 16.57 12.19
N GLY A 229 -1.86 15.71 12.84
CA GLY A 229 -3.32 15.73 12.75
C GLY A 229 -3.89 14.99 11.53
N LEU A 230 -3.05 14.65 10.54
CA LEU A 230 -3.50 13.95 9.32
C LEU A 230 -4.19 12.62 9.64
N LEU A 231 -3.77 11.90 10.69
CA LEU A 231 -4.40 10.63 11.04
C LEU A 231 -5.87 10.81 11.43
N GLY A 232 -6.22 11.91 12.10
CA GLY A 232 -7.60 12.23 12.49
C GLY A 232 -8.53 12.44 11.29
N VAL A 233 -8.01 13.08 10.25
CA VAL A 233 -8.74 13.33 9.00
C VAL A 233 -8.86 12.06 8.14
N LEU A 234 -7.80 11.28 8.08
CA LEU A 234 -7.70 10.16 7.14
C LEU A 234 -8.26 8.84 7.68
N VAL A 235 -7.98 8.54 8.96
CA VAL A 235 -8.37 7.29 9.64
C VAL A 235 -8.69 7.61 11.11
N PRO A 236 -9.83 8.25 11.39
CA PRO A 236 -10.20 8.69 12.76
C PRO A 236 -10.25 7.53 13.75
N GLU A 237 -10.58 6.32 13.31
CA GLU A 237 -10.62 5.15 14.17
C GLU A 237 -9.22 4.79 14.73
N LEU A 238 -8.16 4.97 13.93
CA LEU A 238 -6.80 4.81 14.42
C LEU A 238 -6.38 5.99 15.31
N ALA A 239 -6.76 7.20 14.93
CA ALA A 239 -6.41 8.41 15.69
C ALA A 239 -6.98 8.39 17.12
N ALA A 240 -8.13 7.75 17.32
CA ALA A 240 -8.76 7.57 18.63
C ALA A 240 -8.03 6.58 19.55
N LEU A 241 -7.03 5.85 19.04
CA LEU A 241 -6.31 4.85 19.83
C LEU A 241 -5.20 5.48 20.67
N PRO A 242 -4.86 4.87 21.84
CA PRO A 242 -3.70 5.29 22.62
C PRO A 242 -2.41 5.24 21.81
N GLY A 243 -1.51 6.20 22.01
CA GLY A 243 -0.24 6.29 21.31
C GLY A 243 0.62 5.02 21.37
N GLN A 244 0.52 4.25 22.47
CA GLN A 244 1.21 2.95 22.60
C GLN A 244 0.69 1.92 21.58
N ALA A 245 -0.63 1.91 21.31
CA ALA A 245 -1.22 1.03 20.31
C ALA A 245 -0.77 1.41 18.88
N LEU A 246 -0.75 2.71 18.58
CA LEU A 246 -0.22 3.20 17.31
C LEU A 246 1.26 2.86 17.12
N ALA A 247 2.07 3.07 18.17
CA ALA A 247 3.49 2.73 18.12
C ALA A 247 3.71 1.22 17.94
N HIS A 248 2.85 0.38 18.55
CA HIS A 248 2.87 -1.06 18.35
C HIS A 248 2.52 -1.43 16.90
N ALA A 249 1.40 -0.92 16.38
CA ALA A 249 0.99 -1.14 14.99
C ALA A 249 2.10 -0.74 13.99
N GLY A 250 2.72 0.41 14.21
CA GLY A 250 3.85 0.87 13.40
C GLY A 250 5.05 -0.10 13.43
N ARG A 251 5.42 -0.64 14.61
CA ARG A 251 6.50 -1.63 14.71
C ARG A 251 6.16 -2.94 14.01
N VAL A 252 4.92 -3.43 14.14
CA VAL A 252 4.46 -4.64 13.45
C VAL A 252 4.48 -4.41 11.94
N ALA A 253 3.93 -3.29 11.47
CA ALA A 253 3.97 -2.93 10.06
C ALA A 253 5.41 -2.88 9.52
N ARG A 254 6.35 -2.29 10.25
CA ARG A 254 7.76 -2.24 9.85
C ARG A 254 8.39 -3.62 9.70
N ALA A 255 8.04 -4.56 10.58
CA ALA A 255 8.57 -5.92 10.57
C ALA A 255 7.88 -6.84 9.52
N ALA A 256 6.70 -6.46 9.05
CA ALA A 256 5.94 -7.22 8.06
C ALA A 256 6.52 -7.08 6.64
N PRO A 257 6.28 -8.03 5.73
CA PRO A 257 6.57 -7.86 4.30
C PRO A 257 5.89 -6.62 3.70
N ALA A 258 6.51 -6.00 2.69
CA ALA A 258 5.96 -4.80 2.04
C ALA A 258 4.84 -5.14 1.04
N GLU A 259 3.91 -5.98 1.45
CA GLU A 259 2.73 -6.38 0.69
C GLU A 259 1.51 -5.59 1.20
N PRO A 260 0.71 -4.95 0.33
CA PRO A 260 -0.37 -4.06 0.75
C PRO A 260 -1.32 -4.66 1.79
N ALA A 261 -1.84 -5.87 1.57
CA ALA A 261 -2.78 -6.51 2.48
C ALA A 261 -2.15 -6.81 3.86
N VAL A 262 -0.91 -7.31 3.88
CA VAL A 262 -0.19 -7.64 5.13
C VAL A 262 0.16 -6.37 5.91
N ARG A 263 0.60 -5.31 5.22
CA ARG A 263 0.93 -4.01 5.85
C ARG A 263 -0.30 -3.31 6.40
N LEU A 264 -1.42 -3.31 5.65
CA LEU A 264 -2.68 -2.77 6.13
C LEU A 264 -3.20 -3.58 7.32
N ALA A 265 -3.16 -4.92 7.26
CA ALA A 265 -3.48 -5.76 8.40
C ALA A 265 -2.60 -5.43 9.62
N ALA A 266 -1.29 -5.26 9.42
CA ALA A 266 -0.35 -4.90 10.48
C ALA A 266 -0.62 -3.52 11.10
N LEU A 267 -1.11 -2.55 10.33
CA LEU A 267 -1.48 -1.23 10.84
C LEU A 267 -2.84 -1.26 11.57
N LEU A 268 -3.78 -2.09 11.09
CA LEU A 268 -5.17 -2.06 11.55
C LEU A 268 -5.51 -3.14 12.61
N HIS A 269 -4.62 -4.13 12.87
CA HIS A 269 -4.90 -5.21 13.83
C HIS A 269 -5.17 -4.74 15.27
N VAL A 270 -4.76 -3.52 15.59
CA VAL A 270 -5.00 -2.88 16.90
C VAL A 270 -6.41 -2.36 17.06
N LEU A 271 -7.19 -2.27 15.98
CA LEU A 271 -8.60 -1.88 16.02
C LEU A 271 -9.46 -2.95 16.69
N PRO A 272 -10.60 -2.57 17.32
CA PRO A 272 -11.59 -3.53 17.79
C PRO A 272 -12.10 -4.43 16.66
N GLY A 273 -12.56 -5.64 17.02
CA GLY A 273 -13.12 -6.58 16.03
C GLY A 273 -14.27 -5.97 15.22
N GLY A 274 -14.36 -6.30 13.94
CA GLY A 274 -15.37 -5.79 13.01
C GLY A 274 -15.14 -4.37 12.48
N ARG A 275 -14.13 -3.63 12.98
CA ARG A 275 -13.86 -2.26 12.53
C ARG A 275 -12.94 -2.16 11.32
N VAL A 276 -12.22 -3.23 10.98
CA VAL A 276 -11.22 -3.21 9.90
C VAL A 276 -11.88 -3.06 8.53
N ALA A 277 -12.90 -3.88 8.24
CA ALA A 277 -13.58 -3.83 6.95
C ALA A 277 -14.24 -2.47 6.66
N PRO A 278 -14.98 -1.83 7.59
CA PRO A 278 -15.50 -0.48 7.40
C PRO A 278 -14.42 0.58 7.14
N VAL A 279 -13.29 0.52 7.85
CA VAL A 279 -12.16 1.44 7.63
C VAL A 279 -11.59 1.28 6.22
N LEU A 280 -11.33 0.04 5.78
CA LEU A 280 -10.80 -0.22 4.45
C LEU A 280 -11.78 0.18 3.33
N ALA A 281 -13.09 0.00 3.56
CA ALA A 281 -14.14 0.45 2.63
C ALA A 281 -14.17 1.99 2.55
N GLY A 282 -14.12 2.69 3.68
CA GLY A 282 -14.05 4.16 3.74
C GLY A 282 -12.81 4.74 3.04
N LEU A 283 -11.71 4.02 3.06
CA LEU A 283 -10.49 4.33 2.32
C LEU A 283 -10.55 3.90 0.85
N ARG A 284 -11.63 3.28 0.37
CA ARG A 284 -11.76 2.76 -0.99
C ARG A 284 -10.61 1.82 -1.42
N ILE A 285 -10.09 1.05 -0.48
CA ILE A 285 -9.12 -0.01 -0.78
C ILE A 285 -9.77 -1.03 -1.72
N SER A 286 -9.01 -1.57 -2.67
CA SER A 286 -9.54 -2.58 -3.59
C SER A 286 -10.17 -3.74 -2.83
N ARG A 287 -11.26 -4.28 -3.35
CA ARG A 287 -12.02 -5.37 -2.72
C ARG A 287 -11.11 -6.53 -2.32
N ARG A 288 -10.25 -6.97 -3.23
CA ARG A 288 -9.29 -8.06 -2.99
C ARG A 288 -8.38 -7.77 -1.79
N THR A 289 -7.75 -6.61 -1.78
CA THR A 289 -6.83 -6.22 -0.68
C THR A 289 -7.58 -6.05 0.64
N SER A 290 -8.81 -5.52 0.61
CA SER A 290 -9.67 -5.34 1.78
C SER A 290 -10.09 -6.68 2.39
N GLU A 291 -10.57 -7.61 1.59
CA GLU A 291 -10.95 -8.96 2.02
C GLU A 291 -9.75 -9.72 2.61
N GLU A 292 -8.60 -9.63 1.97
CA GLU A 292 -7.37 -10.27 2.45
C GLU A 292 -6.89 -9.65 3.78
N ALA A 293 -6.78 -8.34 3.87
CA ALA A 293 -6.35 -7.66 5.10
C ALA A 293 -7.30 -7.91 6.27
N THR A 294 -8.63 -7.91 6.04
CA THR A 294 -9.64 -8.23 7.05
C THR A 294 -9.48 -9.66 7.54
N ALA A 295 -9.37 -10.63 6.63
CA ALA A 295 -9.18 -12.02 6.99
C ALA A 295 -7.88 -12.26 7.77
N LEU A 296 -6.81 -11.53 7.44
CA LEU A 296 -5.55 -11.59 8.19
C LEU A 296 -5.70 -11.06 9.62
N VAL A 297 -6.46 -9.98 9.82
CA VAL A 297 -6.71 -9.44 11.16
C VAL A 297 -7.62 -10.36 11.97
N ASP A 298 -8.68 -10.89 11.39
CA ASP A 298 -9.60 -11.81 12.04
C ASP A 298 -8.93 -13.14 12.40
N GLY A 299 -8.04 -13.63 11.53
CA GLY A 299 -7.22 -14.81 11.74
C GLY A 299 -5.92 -14.57 12.51
N HIS A 300 -5.67 -13.36 13.03
CA HIS A 300 -4.38 -13.04 13.64
C HIS A 300 -4.04 -13.94 14.83
N ALA A 301 -2.96 -14.71 14.67
CA ALA A 301 -2.56 -15.76 15.62
C ALA A 301 -2.06 -15.21 16.97
N CYS A 302 -1.56 -13.96 16.99
CA CYS A 302 -0.89 -13.35 18.14
C CYS A 302 -1.56 -12.04 18.58
N ARG A 303 -2.86 -12.06 18.90
CA ARG A 303 -3.55 -10.84 19.35
C ARG A 303 -2.99 -10.35 20.69
N SER A 304 -2.14 -9.33 20.67
CA SER A 304 -1.47 -8.76 21.86
C SER A 304 -2.46 -8.20 22.90
N ARG A 305 -3.64 -7.77 22.48
CA ARG A 305 -4.66 -7.16 23.39
C ARG A 305 -5.27 -8.12 24.41
N ARG A 306 -5.15 -9.45 24.27
CA ARG A 306 -5.79 -10.43 25.16
C ARG A 306 -4.83 -11.51 25.66
N GLY A 307 -3.52 -11.36 25.50
CA GLY A 307 -2.58 -12.40 25.88
C GLY A 307 -2.75 -13.71 25.07
N ALA A 308 -3.44 -13.65 23.92
CA ALA A 308 -3.64 -14.80 23.09
C ALA A 308 -2.29 -15.28 22.55
N ARG A 309 -2.00 -16.56 22.80
CA ARG A 309 -0.84 -17.24 22.25
C ARG A 309 -1.17 -17.79 20.87
N PRO A 310 -0.18 -17.99 20.00
CA PRO A 310 -0.38 -18.73 18.77
C PRO A 310 -1.03 -20.09 19.04
N PRO A 311 -1.87 -20.59 18.12
CA PRO A 311 -2.44 -21.93 18.25
C PRO A 311 -1.36 -22.97 18.46
N ALA A 312 -1.52 -23.79 19.48
CA ALA A 312 -0.62 -24.91 19.80
C ALA A 312 -1.41 -26.23 19.82
N GLY A 313 -0.77 -27.29 19.32
CA GLY A 313 -1.42 -28.60 19.16
C GLY A 313 -2.17 -28.76 17.84
N GLY A 314 -2.27 -30.00 17.37
CA GLY A 314 -2.74 -30.34 16.04
C GLY A 314 -4.14 -29.81 15.70
N GLU A 315 -5.11 -29.98 16.63
CA GLU A 315 -6.48 -29.51 16.41
C GLU A 315 -6.58 -27.99 16.36
N ALA A 316 -5.95 -27.28 17.32
CA ALA A 316 -5.98 -25.81 17.34
C ALA A 316 -5.37 -25.20 16.08
N VAL A 317 -4.30 -25.80 15.56
CA VAL A 317 -3.65 -25.37 14.31
C VAL A 317 -4.57 -25.62 13.11
N ARG A 318 -5.23 -26.78 13.03
CA ARG A 318 -6.17 -27.09 11.95
C ARG A 318 -7.39 -26.15 11.98
N ARG A 319 -7.98 -25.88 13.14
CA ARG A 319 -9.08 -24.91 13.30
C ARG A 319 -8.66 -23.49 12.92
N TRP A 320 -7.46 -23.07 13.28
CA TRP A 320 -6.91 -21.80 12.86
C TRP A 320 -6.71 -21.76 11.35
N LEU A 321 -6.11 -22.78 10.76
CA LEU A 321 -5.83 -22.87 9.33
C LEU A 321 -7.13 -22.96 8.50
N SER A 322 -8.17 -23.62 9.01
CA SER A 322 -9.51 -23.65 8.41
C SER A 322 -10.13 -22.25 8.31
N ARG A 323 -9.99 -21.42 9.36
CA ARG A 323 -10.50 -20.03 9.37
C ARG A 323 -9.71 -19.11 8.46
N VAL A 324 -8.39 -19.21 8.46
CA VAL A 324 -7.49 -18.37 7.65
C VAL A 324 -7.53 -18.77 6.17
N GLY A 325 -7.62 -20.04 5.89
CA GLY A 325 -7.50 -20.64 4.56
C GLY A 325 -6.07 -20.95 4.18
N ARG A 326 -5.87 -22.02 3.36
CA ARG A 326 -4.54 -22.46 2.91
C ARG A 326 -3.77 -21.34 2.17
N GLU A 327 -4.47 -20.63 1.31
CA GLU A 327 -3.88 -19.59 0.45
C GLU A 327 -3.35 -18.39 1.26
N ARG A 328 -4.04 -18.04 2.35
CA ARG A 328 -3.67 -16.92 3.22
C ARG A 328 -2.69 -17.30 4.34
N ALA A 329 -2.46 -18.58 4.58
CA ALA A 329 -1.59 -19.06 5.64
C ALA A 329 -0.18 -18.45 5.60
N PRO A 330 0.49 -18.28 4.44
CA PRO A 330 1.78 -17.62 4.38
C PRO A 330 1.75 -16.18 4.88
N SER A 331 0.78 -15.37 4.44
CA SER A 331 0.60 -13.98 4.85
C SER A 331 0.22 -13.86 6.33
N ALA A 332 -0.63 -14.76 6.85
CA ALA A 332 -0.99 -14.80 8.26
C ALA A 332 0.22 -15.18 9.15
N LEU A 333 1.05 -16.10 8.72
CA LEU A 333 2.31 -16.43 9.40
C LEU A 333 3.33 -15.28 9.32
N ALA A 334 3.37 -14.54 8.21
CA ALA A 334 4.21 -13.36 8.08
C ALA A 334 3.77 -12.26 9.07
N LEU A 335 2.48 -12.03 9.22
CA LEU A 335 1.93 -11.10 10.22
C LEU A 335 2.26 -11.56 11.65
N ALA A 336 2.12 -12.86 11.96
CA ALA A 336 2.49 -13.41 13.25
C ALA A 336 3.98 -13.27 13.56
N ARG A 337 4.86 -13.45 12.57
CA ARG A 337 6.31 -13.20 12.72
C ARG A 337 6.60 -11.73 12.98
N ALA A 338 5.93 -10.83 12.24
CA ALA A 338 6.08 -9.39 12.44
C ALA A 338 5.65 -8.96 13.85
N GLU A 339 4.57 -9.52 14.38
CA GLU A 339 4.13 -9.32 15.75
C GLU A 339 5.19 -9.79 16.76
N ALA A 340 5.77 -10.97 16.54
CA ALA A 340 6.83 -11.48 17.39
C ALA A 340 8.09 -10.59 17.39
N GLU A 341 8.45 -10.03 16.23
CA GLU A 341 9.56 -9.07 16.11
C GLU A 341 9.28 -7.74 16.82
N ALA A 342 8.03 -7.27 16.77
CA ALA A 342 7.59 -6.04 17.42
C ALA A 342 7.41 -6.16 18.94
N ALA A 343 7.43 -7.37 19.48
CA ALA A 343 7.28 -7.65 20.90
C ALA A 343 8.41 -7.04 21.74
N PRO A 344 8.15 -6.72 23.03
CA PRO A 344 9.18 -6.32 23.97
C PRO A 344 10.34 -7.34 24.02
N ALA A 345 11.56 -6.85 24.28
CA ALA A 345 12.77 -7.69 24.26
C ALA A 345 12.65 -8.94 25.14
N SER A 346 12.02 -8.82 26.32
CA SER A 346 11.80 -9.91 27.26
C SER A 346 10.88 -11.02 26.74
N ARG A 347 9.90 -10.69 25.89
CA ARG A 347 8.91 -11.63 25.37
C ARG A 347 9.25 -12.15 23.97
N ARG A 348 10.06 -11.41 23.21
CA ARG A 348 10.38 -11.70 21.79
C ARG A 348 10.93 -13.12 21.56
N PRO A 349 11.90 -13.64 22.37
CA PRO A 349 12.42 -15.00 22.13
C PRO A 349 11.34 -16.09 22.26
N ALA A 350 10.45 -15.96 23.25
CA ALA A 350 9.36 -16.89 23.44
C ALA A 350 8.37 -16.84 22.27
N MET A 351 7.92 -15.64 21.87
CA MET A 351 6.99 -15.48 20.75
C MET A 351 7.59 -15.99 19.44
N ARG A 352 8.86 -15.77 19.18
CA ARG A 352 9.55 -16.32 17.99
C ARG A 352 9.54 -17.85 17.98
N ARG A 353 9.71 -18.52 19.14
CA ARG A 353 9.63 -19.98 19.23
C ARG A 353 8.20 -20.47 18.96
N GLU A 354 7.20 -19.83 19.57
CA GLU A 354 5.80 -20.18 19.40
C GLU A 354 5.35 -20.02 17.92
N VAL A 355 5.72 -18.92 17.26
CA VAL A 355 5.39 -18.68 15.86
C VAL A 355 6.13 -19.66 14.92
N ARG A 356 7.37 -20.03 15.23
CA ARG A 356 8.09 -21.08 14.47
C ARG A 356 7.40 -22.43 14.61
N ALA A 357 6.98 -22.80 15.81
CA ALA A 357 6.23 -24.02 16.05
C ALA A 357 4.89 -24.04 15.29
N LEU A 358 4.16 -22.93 15.30
CA LEU A 358 2.95 -22.76 14.49
C LEU A 358 3.24 -22.94 13.01
N ALA A 359 4.27 -22.29 12.47
CA ALA A 359 4.63 -22.38 11.07
C ALA A 359 4.98 -23.83 10.65
N SER A 360 5.73 -24.55 11.48
CA SER A 360 6.07 -25.96 11.26
C SER A 360 4.81 -26.84 11.26
N ALA A 361 3.91 -26.63 12.23
CA ALA A 361 2.65 -27.39 12.33
C ALA A 361 1.70 -27.12 11.16
N VAL A 362 1.62 -25.85 10.70
CA VAL A 362 0.84 -25.47 9.51
C VAL A 362 1.38 -26.16 8.25
N GLN A 363 2.70 -26.15 8.06
CA GLN A 363 3.32 -26.84 6.92
C GLN A 363 3.08 -28.36 6.97
N ALA A 364 3.15 -28.95 8.15
CA ALA A 364 2.85 -30.38 8.33
C ALA A 364 1.39 -30.69 7.98
N ALA A 365 0.44 -29.89 8.45
CA ALA A 365 -0.98 -30.06 8.15
C ALA A 365 -1.29 -29.91 6.64
N ILE A 366 -0.65 -28.93 5.98
CA ILE A 366 -0.82 -28.74 4.53
C ILE A 366 -0.24 -29.92 3.74
N ARG A 367 0.98 -30.40 4.09
CA ARG A 367 1.59 -31.57 3.44
C ARG A 367 0.79 -32.86 3.65
N ALA A 368 0.17 -33.02 4.81
CA ALA A 368 -0.68 -34.16 5.12
C ALA A 368 -2.04 -34.11 4.42
N GLY A 369 -2.33 -33.06 3.64
CA GLY A 369 -3.61 -32.95 2.92
C GLY A 369 -4.83 -32.87 3.84
N VAL A 370 -4.69 -32.37 5.08
CA VAL A 370 -5.77 -32.33 6.06
C VAL A 370 -6.97 -31.54 5.50
N PRO A 371 -8.22 -32.06 5.61
CA PRO A 371 -9.42 -31.31 5.25
C PRO A 371 -9.57 -30.05 6.10
N LEU A 372 -9.79 -28.90 5.46
CA LEU A 372 -9.85 -27.59 6.10
C LEU A 372 -11.13 -26.80 5.77
N ALA A 373 -11.91 -27.29 4.80
CA ALA A 373 -13.14 -26.66 4.34
C ALA A 373 -14.20 -27.73 4.06
N ALA A 374 -15.47 -27.32 4.02
CA ALA A 374 -16.58 -28.23 3.74
C ALA A 374 -16.43 -28.99 2.40
N ARG A 375 -15.81 -28.34 1.40
CA ARG A 375 -15.50 -28.98 0.10
C ARG A 375 -14.44 -30.09 0.17
N ASP A 376 -13.69 -30.15 1.26
CA ASP A 376 -12.65 -31.18 1.48
C ASP A 376 -13.20 -32.42 2.21
N LEU A 377 -14.49 -32.41 2.61
CA LEU A 377 -15.15 -33.54 3.27
C LEU A 377 -15.43 -34.64 2.28
N ALA A 378 -15.41 -35.88 2.77
CA ALA A 378 -15.80 -37.07 2.00
C ALA A 378 -17.31 -37.13 1.69
N LEU A 379 -18.14 -36.30 2.32
CA LEU A 379 -19.54 -36.07 2.00
C LEU A 379 -19.75 -34.65 1.52
N ASP A 380 -20.31 -34.47 0.35
CA ASP A 380 -20.73 -33.17 -0.18
C ASP A 380 -22.16 -32.79 0.23
N GLY A 381 -22.62 -31.61 -0.15
CA GLY A 381 -23.97 -31.14 0.17
C GLY A 381 -25.07 -32.00 -0.44
N ARG A 382 -24.84 -32.68 -1.58
CA ARG A 382 -25.82 -33.54 -2.22
C ARG A 382 -25.99 -34.84 -1.42
N ALA A 383 -24.89 -35.44 -1.00
CA ALA A 383 -24.90 -36.62 -0.15
C ALA A 383 -25.57 -36.33 1.21
N VAL A 384 -25.30 -35.13 1.80
CA VAL A 384 -25.96 -34.68 3.03
C VAL A 384 -27.48 -34.56 2.84
N MET A 385 -27.97 -33.93 1.77
CA MET A 385 -29.41 -33.82 1.47
C MET A 385 -30.06 -35.18 1.30
N ALA A 386 -29.43 -36.09 0.55
CA ALA A 386 -29.93 -37.44 0.33
C ALA A 386 -30.04 -38.26 1.64
N LEU A 387 -29.03 -38.17 2.51
CA LEU A 387 -29.00 -38.88 3.80
C LEU A 387 -30.02 -38.35 4.82
N LEU A 388 -30.34 -37.03 4.74
CA LEU A 388 -31.31 -36.39 5.62
C LEU A 388 -32.75 -36.44 5.08
N GLY A 389 -32.94 -36.84 3.83
CA GLY A 389 -34.25 -36.77 3.15
C GLY A 389 -34.78 -35.34 3.03
N ALA A 390 -33.89 -34.35 2.96
CA ALA A 390 -34.24 -32.93 3.01
C ALA A 390 -33.73 -32.20 1.75
N GLY A 391 -34.47 -31.17 1.31
CA GLY A 391 -34.09 -30.32 0.19
C GLY A 391 -32.97 -29.35 0.54
N PRO A 392 -32.58 -28.47 -0.41
CA PRO A 392 -31.60 -27.44 -0.15
C PRO A 392 -32.10 -26.41 0.89
N GLY A 393 -31.21 -26.03 1.84
CA GLY A 393 -31.56 -25.11 2.89
C GLY A 393 -30.39 -24.84 3.86
N PRO A 394 -30.56 -23.92 4.83
CA PRO A 394 -29.52 -23.57 5.82
C PRO A 394 -28.99 -24.77 6.60
N HIS A 395 -29.85 -25.79 6.88
CA HIS A 395 -29.51 -27.02 7.60
C HIS A 395 -28.40 -27.81 6.91
N VAL A 396 -28.28 -27.74 5.57
CA VAL A 396 -27.17 -28.39 4.84
C VAL A 396 -25.83 -27.75 5.17
N GLY A 397 -25.81 -26.43 5.24
CA GLY A 397 -24.61 -25.66 5.66
C GLY A 397 -24.22 -25.97 7.11
N GLU A 398 -25.20 -26.04 8.01
CA GLU A 398 -24.99 -26.40 9.42
C GLU A 398 -24.47 -27.84 9.57
N ALA A 399 -25.02 -28.78 8.81
CA ALA A 399 -24.57 -30.16 8.78
C ALA A 399 -23.11 -30.27 8.33
N LEU A 400 -22.78 -29.64 7.21
CA LEU A 400 -21.39 -29.58 6.70
C LEU A 400 -20.44 -28.92 7.70
N GLY A 401 -20.87 -27.84 8.37
CA GLY A 401 -20.12 -27.20 9.44
C GLY A 401 -19.85 -28.14 10.61
N HIS A 402 -20.86 -28.85 11.07
CA HIS A 402 -20.71 -29.86 12.14
C HIS A 402 -19.75 -30.98 11.75
N LEU A 403 -19.86 -31.52 10.53
CA LEU A 403 -18.96 -32.55 10.02
C LEU A 403 -17.53 -32.03 9.90
N LEU A 404 -17.34 -30.78 9.43
CA LEU A 404 -16.02 -30.13 9.35
C LEU A 404 -15.40 -30.00 10.74
N ASP A 405 -16.16 -29.55 11.72
CA ASP A 405 -15.68 -29.42 13.10
C ASP A 405 -15.20 -30.75 13.65
N ARG A 406 -15.90 -31.82 13.35
CA ARG A 406 -15.51 -33.19 13.72
C ARG A 406 -14.21 -33.61 13.06
N VAL A 407 -14.09 -33.38 11.75
CA VAL A 407 -12.87 -33.70 10.97
C VAL A 407 -11.68 -32.85 11.40
N LEU A 408 -11.88 -31.58 11.73
CA LEU A 408 -10.82 -30.74 12.26
C LEU A 408 -10.28 -31.25 13.59
N ALA A 409 -11.14 -31.85 14.44
CA ALA A 409 -10.70 -32.52 15.66
C ALA A 409 -10.00 -33.84 15.34
N ARG A 410 -10.57 -34.66 14.44
CA ARG A 410 -10.14 -36.03 14.12
C ARG A 410 -10.05 -36.25 12.60
N PRO A 411 -8.96 -35.85 11.93
CA PRO A 411 -8.85 -35.95 10.47
C PRO A 411 -9.04 -37.35 9.89
N GLY A 412 -8.71 -38.40 10.63
CA GLY A 412 -8.91 -39.80 10.22
C GLY A 412 -10.38 -40.20 10.09
N GLU A 413 -11.31 -39.40 10.61
CA GLU A 413 -12.75 -39.62 10.46
C GLU A 413 -13.32 -39.03 9.15
N ASN A 414 -12.53 -38.44 8.28
CA ASN A 414 -12.98 -37.96 6.96
C ASN A 414 -13.16 -39.15 5.98
N ARG A 415 -14.12 -40.03 6.26
CA ARG A 415 -14.52 -41.14 5.44
C ARG A 415 -16.04 -41.17 5.41
N ALA A 416 -16.65 -41.54 4.26
CA ALA A 416 -18.09 -41.46 4.04
C ALA A 416 -18.88 -42.10 5.17
N GLU A 417 -18.58 -43.37 5.52
CA GLU A 417 -19.29 -44.12 6.56
C GLU A 417 -19.22 -43.47 7.95
N ALA A 418 -18.05 -42.94 8.34
CA ALA A 418 -17.88 -42.28 9.64
C ALA A 418 -18.62 -40.95 9.71
N LEU A 419 -18.65 -40.21 8.59
CA LEU A 419 -19.38 -38.96 8.48
C LEU A 419 -20.89 -39.16 8.42
N GLU A 420 -21.38 -40.20 7.73
CA GLU A 420 -22.80 -40.59 7.74
C GLU A 420 -23.28 -40.92 9.15
N ALA A 421 -22.55 -41.77 9.88
CA ALA A 421 -22.90 -42.11 11.25
C ALA A 421 -22.93 -40.88 12.16
N THR A 422 -22.00 -39.92 11.95
CA THR A 422 -21.96 -38.66 12.69
C THR A 422 -23.12 -37.75 12.32
N LEU A 423 -23.45 -37.63 11.02
CA LEU A 423 -24.56 -36.85 10.52
C LEU A 423 -25.91 -37.32 11.05
N ARG A 424 -26.17 -38.65 11.00
CA ARG A 424 -27.41 -39.23 11.50
C ARG A 424 -27.60 -38.96 13.00
N ARG A 425 -26.56 -39.12 13.82
CA ARG A 425 -26.64 -38.83 15.28
C ARG A 425 -26.91 -37.32 15.52
N TRP A 426 -26.23 -36.45 14.82
CA TRP A 426 -26.42 -35.01 14.93
C TRP A 426 -27.84 -34.61 14.52
N TRP A 427 -28.37 -35.14 13.42
CA TRP A 427 -29.71 -34.85 12.93
C TRP A 427 -30.78 -35.32 13.92
N ALA A 428 -30.64 -36.54 14.45
CA ALA A 428 -31.56 -37.11 15.44
C ALA A 428 -31.57 -36.34 16.77
N SER A 429 -30.50 -35.62 17.10
CA SER A 429 -30.41 -34.80 18.32
C SER A 429 -31.05 -33.42 18.19
N ARG A 430 -31.55 -33.06 17.02
CA ARG A 430 -32.21 -31.75 16.80
C ARG A 430 -33.68 -31.81 17.24
N PRO A 431 -34.17 -30.69 17.84
CA PRO A 431 -35.61 -30.60 18.14
C PRO A 431 -36.43 -30.69 16.84
N ALA A 432 -37.57 -31.33 16.87
CA ALA A 432 -38.41 -31.67 15.72
C ALA A 432 -39.12 -30.46 15.04
N ASN A 433 -38.69 -29.24 15.30
CA ASN A 433 -39.28 -28.00 14.78
C ASN A 433 -38.30 -27.25 13.88
N LEU A 434 -38.14 -27.78 12.65
CA LEU A 434 -37.65 -26.97 11.48
C LEU A 434 -38.28 -27.51 10.20
#